data_77aab06e4bcb4ccaea50cd4795c1fef6
#
_entry.id   77aab06e4bcb4ccaea50cd4795c1fef6
#
_cell.length_a   1.000
_cell.length_b   1.000
_cell.length_c   1.000
_cell.angle_alpha   90.00
_cell.angle_beta   90.00
_cell.angle_gamma   90.00
#
_symmetry.space_group_name_H-M   'P 1'
#
loop_
_entity.id
_entity.type
_entity.pdbx_description
1 polymer ?
#
loop_
_entity_poly.entity_id
_entity_poly.type
_entity_poly.pdbx_seq_one_letter_code
_entity_poly.pdbx_strand_id
1 'polypeptide(L)'
;MRCSNCGVCCIETEMLLSQKDIKRLEKSGFSQNQFVLFDKHGYAQLRNREGYCFFYDRLNHKCSVYVDRPSGCRVYPVILDEVTGIILDSICESRKSITQSEKNLKGKRVIMLLEIIDSEANERCK
;
A
#
# COMPACT_ATOMS: atom_id res chain seq x y z
N MET A 1 -9.43 4.93 -11.65
CA MET A 1 -8.71 6.11 -11.12
C MET A 1 -7.21 5.96 -11.30
N ARG A 2 -6.53 7.02 -11.62
CA ARG A 2 -5.07 7.06 -11.68
C ARG A 2 -4.52 7.83 -10.49
N CYS A 3 -3.36 7.42 -10.00
CA CYS A 3 -2.63 8.20 -9.00
C CYS A 3 -2.19 9.53 -9.62
N SER A 4 -2.41 10.64 -8.90
CA SER A 4 -2.01 11.97 -9.36
C SER A 4 -0.51 12.25 -9.21
N ASN A 5 0.24 11.31 -8.62
CA ASN A 5 1.66 11.45 -8.29
C ASN A 5 1.94 12.64 -7.35
N CYS A 6 0.94 13.02 -6.53
CA CYS A 6 1.12 14.12 -5.57
C CYS A 6 2.09 13.77 -4.43
N GLY A 7 2.34 12.48 -4.21
CA GLY A 7 3.26 12.01 -3.18
C GLY A 7 2.71 12.02 -1.76
N VAL A 8 1.49 12.53 -1.55
CA VAL A 8 0.91 12.64 -0.20
C VAL A 8 0.78 11.27 0.47
N CYS A 9 0.30 10.25 -0.27
CA CYS A 9 0.17 8.89 0.26
C CYS A 9 1.53 8.20 0.47
N CYS A 10 2.61 8.76 -0.06
CA CYS A 10 3.97 8.24 0.12
C CYS A 10 4.72 8.92 1.26
N ILE A 11 4.12 9.90 1.94
CA ILE A 11 4.72 10.57 3.10
C ILE A 11 4.47 9.69 4.33
N GLU A 12 5.56 9.28 5.01
CA GLU A 12 5.49 8.44 6.21
C GLU A 12 4.49 7.29 6.05
N THR A 13 4.62 6.55 4.96
CA THR A 13 3.67 5.48 4.62
C THR A 13 3.66 4.39 5.69
N GLU A 14 2.47 3.84 5.94
CA GLU A 14 2.27 2.66 6.79
C GLU A 14 1.70 1.50 5.97
N MET A 15 1.90 1.54 4.66
CA MET A 15 1.33 0.55 3.74
C MET A 15 1.81 -0.87 4.08
N LEU A 16 0.85 -1.76 4.30
CA LEU A 16 1.12 -3.17 4.55
C LEU A 16 1.34 -3.93 3.25
N LEU A 17 2.19 -4.93 3.30
CA LEU A 17 2.58 -5.74 2.15
C LEU A 17 2.14 -7.19 2.31
N SER A 18 1.61 -7.77 1.23
CA SER A 18 1.42 -9.21 1.14
C SER A 18 2.72 -9.87 0.71
N GLN A 19 2.83 -11.20 0.91
CA GLN A 19 4.00 -11.95 0.46
C GLN A 19 4.17 -11.88 -1.06
N LYS A 20 3.06 -11.84 -1.80
CA LYS A 20 3.09 -11.65 -3.25
C LYS A 20 3.68 -10.32 -3.65
N ASP A 21 3.35 -9.26 -2.91
CA ASP A 21 3.90 -7.93 -3.12
C ASP A 21 5.41 -7.94 -2.91
N ILE A 22 5.86 -8.55 -1.82
CA ILE A 22 7.28 -8.66 -1.48
C ILE A 22 8.04 -9.39 -2.60
N LYS A 23 7.53 -10.53 -3.05
CA LYS A 23 8.18 -11.31 -4.11
C LYS A 23 8.24 -10.54 -5.43
N ARG A 24 7.17 -9.81 -5.76
CA ARG A 24 7.14 -9.02 -7.00
C ARG A 24 8.18 -7.92 -6.98
N LEU A 25 8.32 -7.23 -5.85
CA LEU A 25 9.30 -6.15 -5.70
C LEU A 25 10.73 -6.68 -5.66
N GLU A 26 10.94 -7.88 -5.09
CA GLU A 26 12.24 -8.54 -5.14
C GLU A 26 12.64 -8.86 -6.59
N LYS A 27 11.69 -9.30 -7.41
CA LYS A 27 11.94 -9.55 -8.84
C LYS A 27 12.31 -8.28 -9.60
N SER A 28 11.87 -7.13 -9.12
CA SER A 28 12.22 -5.82 -9.71
C SER A 28 13.64 -5.37 -9.34
N GLY A 29 14.37 -6.14 -8.54
CA GLY A 29 15.77 -5.89 -8.23
C GLY A 29 16.05 -5.34 -6.84
N PHE A 30 15.06 -5.33 -5.96
CA PHE A 30 15.21 -4.82 -4.59
C PHE A 30 15.33 -5.96 -3.59
N SER A 31 16.19 -5.78 -2.57
CA SER A 31 16.29 -6.73 -1.47
C SER A 31 15.20 -6.46 -0.45
N GLN A 32 14.65 -7.52 0.14
CA GLN A 32 13.58 -7.41 1.12
C GLN A 32 13.92 -6.44 2.27
N ASN A 33 15.13 -6.53 2.83
CA ASN A 33 15.53 -5.65 3.94
C ASN A 33 15.68 -4.18 3.55
N GLN A 34 15.68 -3.84 2.26
CA GLN A 34 15.70 -2.44 1.82
C GLN A 34 14.33 -1.79 1.95
N PHE A 35 13.25 -2.53 1.69
CA PHE A 35 11.92 -1.95 1.60
C PHE A 35 10.89 -2.51 2.59
N VAL A 36 11.20 -3.58 3.32
CA VAL A 36 10.26 -4.21 4.27
C VAL A 36 10.70 -3.98 5.70
N LEU A 37 9.74 -3.59 6.53
CA LEU A 37 9.88 -3.51 7.99
C LEU A 37 8.84 -4.44 8.59
N PHE A 38 9.27 -5.43 9.39
CA PHE A 38 8.34 -6.31 10.12
C PHE A 38 8.09 -5.75 11.50
N ASP A 39 6.81 -5.71 11.91
CA ASP A 39 6.48 -5.29 13.27
C ASP A 39 6.46 -6.50 14.21
N LYS A 40 6.19 -6.25 15.49
CA LYS A 40 6.17 -7.30 16.52
C LYS A 40 5.04 -8.31 16.34
N HIS A 41 4.03 -7.99 15.54
CA HIS A 41 2.90 -8.86 15.25
C HIS A 41 3.06 -9.62 13.94
N GLY A 42 4.20 -9.49 13.27
CA GLY A 42 4.50 -10.20 12.03
C GLY A 42 4.02 -9.51 10.76
N TYR A 43 3.47 -8.32 10.86
CA TYR A 43 3.04 -7.56 9.69
C TYR A 43 4.24 -6.99 8.93
N ALA A 44 4.20 -7.10 7.60
CA ALA A 44 5.20 -6.51 6.72
C ALA A 44 4.70 -5.13 6.26
N GLN A 45 5.52 -4.13 6.42
CA GLN A 45 5.19 -2.74 6.11
C GLN A 45 6.29 -2.15 5.25
N LEU A 46 5.92 -1.23 4.36
CA LEU A 46 6.92 -0.50 3.56
C LEU A 46 7.79 0.36 4.47
N ARG A 47 9.10 0.33 4.21
CA ARG A 47 10.03 1.24 4.89
C ARG A 47 9.93 2.63 4.31
N ASN A 48 10.14 3.62 5.16
CA ASN A 48 10.29 5.01 4.73
C ASN A 48 11.78 5.36 4.68
N ARG A 49 12.13 6.28 3.78
CA ARG A 49 13.46 6.87 3.68
C ARG A 49 13.28 8.38 3.67
N GLU A 50 13.88 9.05 4.66
CA GLU A 50 13.78 10.49 4.81
C GLU A 50 12.33 11.01 4.86
N GLY A 51 11.43 10.25 5.52
CA GLY A 51 10.04 10.64 5.69
C GLY A 51 9.12 10.26 4.54
N TYR A 52 9.63 9.58 3.50
CA TYR A 52 8.83 9.13 2.34
C TYR A 52 8.96 7.62 2.15
N CYS A 53 7.95 7.03 1.51
CA CYS A 53 8.04 5.64 1.07
C CYS A 53 9.37 5.40 0.36
N PHE A 54 10.02 4.26 0.64
CA PHE A 54 11.30 3.89 0.04
C PHE A 54 11.30 4.03 -1.49
N PHE A 55 10.17 3.73 -2.13
CA PHE A 55 10.04 3.77 -3.59
C PHE A 55 9.63 5.13 -4.16
N TYR A 56 9.41 6.13 -3.32
CA TYR A 56 9.02 7.44 -3.80
C TYR A 56 10.25 8.23 -4.28
N ASP A 57 10.21 8.62 -5.56
CA ASP A 57 11.25 9.47 -6.16
C ASP A 57 10.85 10.93 -5.99
N ARG A 58 11.50 11.62 -5.06
CA ARG A 58 11.19 13.01 -4.72
C ARG A 58 11.53 14.00 -5.83
N LEU A 59 12.55 13.68 -6.63
CA LEU A 59 12.97 14.55 -7.73
C LEU A 59 11.98 14.55 -8.88
N ASN A 60 11.44 13.39 -9.20
CA ASN A 60 10.50 13.20 -10.31
C ASN A 60 9.04 13.13 -9.85
N HIS A 61 8.78 13.23 -8.56
CA HIS A 61 7.44 13.18 -7.95
C HIS A 61 6.63 11.96 -8.39
N LYS A 62 7.25 10.77 -8.31
CA LYS A 62 6.57 9.54 -8.70
C LYS A 62 7.08 8.33 -7.92
N CYS A 63 6.25 7.28 -7.89
CA CYS A 63 6.65 5.99 -7.36
C CYS A 63 7.57 5.31 -8.37
N SER A 64 8.79 4.94 -7.97
CA SER A 64 9.77 4.30 -8.86
C SER A 64 9.36 2.90 -9.31
N VAL A 65 8.43 2.27 -8.59
CA VAL A 65 7.89 0.93 -8.93
C VAL A 65 6.40 1.00 -9.26
N TYR A 66 5.94 2.09 -9.87
CA TYR A 66 4.52 2.34 -10.12
C TYR A 66 3.79 1.15 -10.73
N VAL A 67 4.38 0.49 -11.74
CA VAL A 67 3.77 -0.67 -12.42
C VAL A 67 3.65 -1.87 -11.47
N ASP A 68 4.65 -2.06 -10.60
CA ASP A 68 4.71 -3.18 -9.66
C ASP A 68 4.35 -2.79 -8.24
N ARG A 69 3.69 -1.64 -8.06
CA ARG A 69 3.38 -1.13 -6.74
C ARG A 69 2.57 -2.12 -5.91
N PRO A 70 2.71 -2.08 -4.56
CA PRO A 70 1.97 -2.98 -3.67
C PRO A 70 0.47 -2.95 -3.91
N SER A 71 -0.19 -4.07 -3.63
CA SER A 71 -1.64 -4.21 -3.82
C SER A 71 -2.45 -3.14 -3.08
N GLY A 72 -2.03 -2.78 -1.85
CA GLY A 72 -2.65 -1.70 -1.10
C GLY A 72 -2.55 -0.36 -1.81
N CYS A 73 -1.42 -0.09 -2.46
CA CYS A 73 -1.24 1.14 -3.23
C CYS A 73 -2.12 1.17 -4.48
N ARG A 74 -2.42 0.01 -5.06
CA ARG A 74 -3.29 -0.10 -6.25
C ARG A 74 -4.75 0.20 -5.94
N VAL A 75 -5.22 -0.13 -4.75
CA VAL A 75 -6.59 0.13 -4.34
C VAL A 75 -6.76 1.47 -3.64
N TYR A 76 -5.66 2.08 -3.20
CA TYR A 76 -5.68 3.40 -2.59
C TYR A 76 -6.33 4.42 -3.56
N PRO A 77 -7.17 5.35 -3.16
CA PRO A 77 -7.44 5.78 -1.78
C PRO A 77 -8.57 5.03 -1.06
N VAL A 78 -9.00 3.88 -1.56
CA VAL A 78 -10.01 3.06 -0.89
C VAL A 78 -9.33 2.32 0.25
N ILE A 79 -9.78 2.56 1.48
CA ILE A 79 -9.21 1.99 2.70
C ILE A 79 -10.31 1.45 3.59
N LEU A 80 -9.94 0.62 4.57
CA LEU A 80 -10.85 0.13 5.59
C LEU A 80 -10.65 0.90 6.87
N ASP A 81 -11.70 1.60 7.32
CA ASP A 81 -11.77 2.21 8.64
C ASP A 81 -12.46 1.22 9.58
N GLU A 82 -11.90 0.98 10.76
CA GLU A 82 -12.43 0.00 11.70
C GLU A 82 -13.84 0.34 12.20
N VAL A 83 -14.18 1.63 12.20
CA VAL A 83 -15.48 2.10 12.70
C VAL A 83 -16.50 2.25 11.59
N THR A 84 -16.12 2.90 10.48
CA THR A 84 -17.05 3.28 9.40
C THR A 84 -17.04 2.32 8.21
N GLY A 85 -16.08 1.39 8.14
CA GLY A 85 -15.98 0.43 7.04
C GLY A 85 -15.15 0.95 5.87
N ILE A 86 -15.57 0.66 4.65
CA ILE A 86 -14.82 1.07 3.44
C ILE A 86 -15.06 2.56 3.18
N ILE A 87 -13.97 3.32 3.15
CA ILE A 87 -14.00 4.77 2.92
C ILE A 87 -12.91 5.17 1.92
N LEU A 88 -12.95 6.43 1.49
CA LEU A 88 -11.87 7.03 0.70
C LEU A 88 -10.98 7.84 1.64
N ASP A 89 -9.65 7.67 1.51
CA ASP A 89 -8.72 8.44 2.33
C ASP A 89 -8.80 9.92 1.96
N SER A 90 -9.08 10.75 2.95
CA SER A 90 -9.31 12.19 2.76
C SER A 90 -8.06 12.96 2.29
N ILE A 91 -6.86 12.41 2.51
CA ILE A 91 -5.61 13.07 2.11
C ILE A 91 -5.27 12.89 0.63
N CYS A 92 -5.94 11.96 -0.07
CA CYS A 92 -5.67 11.72 -1.48
C CYS A 92 -6.37 12.76 -2.36
N GLU A 93 -5.62 13.50 -3.17
CA GLU A 93 -6.17 14.50 -4.08
C GLU A 93 -7.03 13.86 -5.18
N SER A 94 -6.73 12.62 -5.56
CA SER A 94 -7.45 11.91 -6.62
C SER A 94 -8.74 11.24 -6.14
N ARG A 95 -9.08 11.33 -4.85
CA ARG A 95 -10.26 10.64 -4.29
C ARG A 95 -11.57 11.05 -4.98
N LYS A 96 -11.64 12.28 -5.47
CA LYS A 96 -12.84 12.81 -6.13
C LYS A 96 -13.11 12.19 -7.50
N SER A 97 -12.10 11.53 -8.09
CA SER A 97 -12.24 10.86 -9.39
C SER A 97 -12.77 9.44 -9.27
N ILE A 98 -12.95 8.94 -8.03
CA ILE A 98 -13.45 7.59 -7.77
C ILE A 98 -14.95 7.53 -7.95
N THR A 99 -15.44 6.62 -8.81
CA THR A 99 -16.86 6.34 -8.94
C THR A 99 -17.32 5.42 -7.83
N GLN A 100 -18.64 5.35 -7.58
CA GLN A 100 -19.19 4.43 -6.59
C GLN A 100 -18.91 2.96 -6.97
N SER A 101 -19.00 2.62 -8.25
CA SER A 101 -18.68 1.28 -8.75
C SER A 101 -17.23 0.91 -8.49
N GLU A 102 -16.32 1.84 -8.74
CA GLU A 102 -14.90 1.65 -8.50
C GLU A 102 -14.62 1.46 -7.00
N LYS A 103 -15.24 2.29 -6.15
CA LYS A 103 -15.14 2.17 -4.69
C LYS A 103 -15.60 0.80 -4.21
N ASN A 104 -16.74 0.32 -4.72
CA ASN A 104 -17.31 -0.99 -4.33
C ASN A 104 -16.36 -2.13 -4.73
N LEU A 105 -15.84 -2.10 -5.94
CA LEU A 105 -14.91 -3.12 -6.43
C LEU A 105 -13.60 -3.13 -5.64
N LYS A 106 -13.00 -1.95 -5.44
CA LYS A 106 -11.76 -1.82 -4.69
C LYS A 106 -11.96 -2.14 -3.21
N GLY A 107 -13.12 -1.83 -2.64
CA GLY A 107 -13.46 -2.18 -1.27
C GLY A 107 -13.40 -3.69 -1.04
N LYS A 108 -13.93 -4.48 -1.97
CA LYS A 108 -13.85 -5.94 -1.91
C LYS A 108 -12.39 -6.41 -1.95
N ARG A 109 -11.57 -5.80 -2.79
CA ARG A 109 -10.13 -6.11 -2.89
C ARG A 109 -9.38 -5.78 -1.60
N VAL A 110 -9.72 -4.66 -0.96
CA VAL A 110 -9.13 -4.27 0.33
C VAL A 110 -9.41 -5.33 1.39
N ILE A 111 -10.66 -5.77 1.50
CA ILE A 111 -11.06 -6.78 2.48
C ILE A 111 -10.30 -8.09 2.24
N MET A 112 -10.25 -8.56 1.00
CA MET A 112 -9.52 -9.78 0.64
C MET A 112 -8.03 -9.66 0.92
N LEU A 113 -7.45 -8.50 0.59
CA LEU A 113 -6.03 -8.24 0.84
C LEU A 113 -5.71 -8.28 2.32
N LEU A 114 -6.54 -7.64 3.16
CA LEU A 114 -6.34 -7.61 4.61
C LEU A 114 -6.45 -9.01 5.23
N GLU A 115 -7.36 -9.85 4.74
CA GLU A 115 -7.46 -11.24 5.18
C GLU A 115 -6.17 -12.01 4.88
N ILE A 116 -5.60 -11.83 3.69
CA ILE A 116 -4.33 -12.43 3.29
C ILE A 116 -3.20 -11.93 4.19
N ILE A 117 -3.11 -10.63 4.38
CA ILE A 117 -2.07 -9.99 5.20
C ILE A 117 -2.14 -10.47 6.65
N ASP A 118 -3.35 -10.54 7.23
CA ASP A 118 -3.55 -11.03 8.60
C ASP A 118 -3.10 -12.49 8.73
N SER A 119 -3.47 -13.33 7.77
CA SER A 119 -3.10 -14.74 7.76
C SER A 119 -1.57 -14.90 7.71
N GLU A 120 -0.92 -14.13 6.84
CA GLU A 120 0.55 -14.16 6.69
C GLU A 120 1.26 -13.68 7.94
N ALA A 121 0.73 -12.64 8.60
CA ALA A 121 1.27 -12.14 9.86
C ALA A 121 1.20 -13.21 10.95
N ASN A 122 0.06 -13.91 11.06
CA ASN A 122 -0.11 -14.99 12.01
C ASN A 122 0.90 -16.12 11.77
N GLU A 123 1.14 -16.47 10.52
CA GLU A 123 2.12 -17.51 10.17
C GLU A 123 3.55 -17.12 10.58
N ARG A 124 3.91 -15.84 10.43
CA ARG A 124 5.24 -15.35 10.82
C ARG A 124 5.45 -15.36 12.34
N CYS A 125 4.37 -15.24 13.10
CA CYS A 125 4.42 -15.18 14.56
C CYS A 125 4.29 -16.56 15.24
N LYS A 126 4.19 -17.63 14.49
CA LYS A 126 4.12 -18.99 15.04
C LYS A 126 5.46 -19.50 15.52
#